data_a41a1ae1d5cbc842cf13100afab82c97
#
_entry.id   a41a1ae1d5cbc842cf13100afab82c97
#
_cell.length_a   1.000
_cell.length_b   1.000
_cell.length_c   1.000
_cell.angle_alpha   90.00
_cell.angle_beta   90.00
_cell.angle_gamma   90.00
#
_symmetry.space_group_name_H-M   'P 1'
#
loop_
_entity.id
_entity.type
_entity.pdbx_description
1 polymer ?
#
loop_
_entity_poly.entity_id
_entity_poly.type
_entity_poly.pdbx_seq_one_letter_code
_entity_poly.pdbx_strand_id
1 'polypeptide(L)'
;MRMEREYIRIIKPSPLPNYTPFLRQLDDVFWKKWVFYHLLSFYKNFNSSELKEKIEEEKKKHKSDIEDLIAIYIRNFFRKDRLIELQGFKVVGGVNNDISAKGLYDISFLHSYWNKDFHFECKNLDDSNDLLNKYVCYNTYKKASGNDNIFDGGVLRYFNGKYSQNFNFGGMLGFILNGDTLVIKDKITSKLKENLKTSPEGDLLKISDNSIDQNNFTFDSYHNRFNSEFMLHHVLFNFS
;
A
#
# COMPACT_ATOMS: atom_id res chain seq x y z
N MET A 1 -26.52 15.16 53.16
CA MET A 1 -26.42 16.03 51.98
C MET A 1 -26.32 15.12 50.74
N ARG A 2 -27.42 14.85 50.03
CA ARG A 2 -27.43 14.05 48.80
C ARG A 2 -26.99 14.96 47.66
N MET A 3 -25.88 14.63 47.02
CA MET A 3 -25.52 15.27 45.75
C MET A 3 -26.55 14.87 44.70
N GLU A 4 -27.33 15.82 44.19
CA GLU A 4 -28.11 15.65 42.98
C GLU A 4 -27.16 15.44 41.82
N ARG A 5 -27.22 14.27 41.20
CA ARG A 5 -26.52 14.04 39.96
C ARG A 5 -27.24 14.81 38.86
N GLU A 6 -26.59 15.83 38.34
CA GLU A 6 -27.05 16.49 37.07
C GLU A 6 -27.09 15.44 35.96
N TYR A 7 -28.27 15.15 35.49
CA TYR A 7 -28.46 14.29 34.33
C TYR A 7 -28.13 15.10 33.08
N ILE A 8 -26.99 14.83 32.47
CA ILE A 8 -26.66 15.35 31.14
C ILE A 8 -27.63 14.70 30.17
N ARG A 9 -28.60 15.46 29.70
CA ARG A 9 -29.53 15.02 28.66
C ARG A 9 -28.82 15.08 27.30
N ILE A 10 -28.35 13.94 26.80
CA ILE A 10 -27.80 13.84 25.44
C ILE A 10 -29.00 13.95 24.47
N ILE A 11 -29.15 15.13 23.86
CA ILE A 11 -30.12 15.34 22.79
C ILE A 11 -29.56 14.61 21.56
N LYS A 12 -30.23 13.53 21.14
CA LYS A 12 -29.91 12.87 19.88
C LYS A 12 -30.07 13.91 18.75
N PRO A 13 -29.02 14.24 17.99
CA PRO A 13 -29.20 15.11 16.85
C PRO A 13 -30.20 14.49 15.87
N SER A 14 -30.95 15.32 15.19
CA SER A 14 -31.81 14.84 14.08
C SER A 14 -30.95 14.03 13.11
N PRO A 15 -31.44 12.88 12.62
CA PRO A 15 -30.67 12.10 11.67
C PRO A 15 -30.35 12.99 10.47
N LEU A 16 -29.06 13.15 10.19
CA LEU A 16 -28.62 13.79 8.94
C LEU A 16 -29.28 13.05 7.78
N PRO A 17 -29.59 13.75 6.66
CA PRO A 17 -30.11 13.09 5.46
C PRO A 17 -29.23 11.86 5.18
N ASN A 18 -29.86 10.70 5.06
CA ASN A 18 -29.14 9.45 4.93
C ASN A 18 -28.60 9.27 3.51
N TYR A 19 -27.42 9.82 3.24
CA TYR A 19 -26.68 9.61 1.99
C TYR A 19 -26.01 8.23 1.90
N THR A 20 -26.04 7.45 2.98
CA THR A 20 -25.41 6.13 3.08
C THR A 20 -25.76 5.19 1.91
N PRO A 21 -27.05 5.08 1.46
CA PRO A 21 -27.38 4.21 0.34
C PRO A 21 -26.66 4.60 -0.95
N PHE A 22 -26.53 5.88 -1.23
CA PHE A 22 -25.83 6.38 -2.42
C PHE A 22 -24.32 6.08 -2.33
N LEU A 23 -23.68 6.40 -1.20
CA LEU A 23 -22.23 6.18 -1.03
C LEU A 23 -21.85 4.70 -1.12
N ARG A 24 -22.73 3.79 -0.67
CA ARG A 24 -22.52 2.34 -0.80
C ARG A 24 -22.68 1.79 -2.23
N GLN A 25 -23.26 2.55 -3.13
CA GLN A 25 -23.40 2.19 -4.53
C GLN A 25 -22.21 2.61 -5.38
N LEU A 26 -21.31 3.44 -4.83
CA LEU A 26 -20.09 3.85 -5.54
C LEU A 26 -19.15 2.65 -5.70
N ASP A 27 -18.64 2.50 -6.91
CA ASP A 27 -17.79 1.37 -7.29
C ASP A 27 -16.36 1.50 -6.76
N ASP A 28 -15.59 0.42 -6.89
CA ASP A 28 -14.18 0.40 -6.48
C ASP A 28 -13.34 1.45 -7.22
N VAL A 29 -13.68 1.76 -8.46
CA VAL A 29 -12.95 2.75 -9.27
C VAL A 29 -13.06 4.14 -8.65
N PHE A 30 -14.25 4.51 -8.17
CA PHE A 30 -14.46 5.78 -7.48
C PHE A 30 -13.56 5.90 -6.24
N TRP A 31 -13.56 4.88 -5.38
CA TRP A 31 -12.78 4.89 -4.15
C TRP A 31 -11.27 4.85 -4.40
N LYS A 32 -10.84 4.03 -5.37
CA LYS A 32 -9.43 3.97 -5.80
C LYS A 32 -8.94 5.31 -6.33
N LYS A 33 -9.77 6.06 -7.09
CA LYS A 33 -9.41 7.41 -7.56
C LYS A 33 -9.10 8.36 -6.40
N TRP A 34 -9.86 8.30 -5.32
CA TRP A 34 -9.58 9.11 -4.14
C TRP A 34 -8.30 8.67 -3.43
N VAL A 35 -8.06 7.38 -3.28
CA VAL A 35 -6.79 6.88 -2.72
C VAL A 35 -5.60 7.37 -3.53
N PHE A 36 -5.65 7.24 -4.87
CA PHE A 36 -4.60 7.74 -5.75
C PHE A 36 -4.43 9.25 -5.67
N TYR A 37 -5.53 10.00 -5.65
CA TYR A 37 -5.50 11.45 -5.46
C TYR A 37 -4.70 11.85 -4.20
N HIS A 38 -4.95 11.18 -3.08
CA HIS A 38 -4.21 11.46 -1.85
C HIS A 38 -2.74 11.07 -1.94
N LEU A 39 -2.43 9.88 -2.49
CA LEU A 39 -1.04 9.46 -2.68
C LEU A 39 -0.26 10.45 -3.56
N LEU A 40 -0.85 10.88 -4.67
CA LEU A 40 -0.23 11.84 -5.59
C LEU A 40 -0.14 13.24 -4.99
N SER A 41 -1.16 13.65 -4.24
CA SER A 41 -1.13 14.90 -3.47
C SER A 41 -0.01 14.90 -2.44
N PHE A 42 0.19 13.80 -1.73
CA PHE A 42 1.36 13.64 -0.86
C PHE A 42 2.65 13.83 -1.65
N TYR A 43 2.85 13.06 -2.72
CA TYR A 43 4.09 13.07 -3.49
C TYR A 43 4.40 14.45 -4.11
N LYS A 44 3.37 15.22 -4.44
CA LYS A 44 3.52 16.59 -4.95
C LYS A 44 3.88 17.60 -3.85
N ASN A 45 3.41 17.38 -2.61
CA ASN A 45 3.43 18.41 -1.57
C ASN A 45 4.28 18.04 -0.33
N PHE A 46 4.94 16.87 -0.31
CA PHE A 46 5.78 16.50 0.82
C PHE A 46 7.01 17.42 0.95
N ASN A 47 7.49 17.57 2.17
CA ASN A 47 8.72 18.32 2.42
C ASN A 47 9.94 17.44 2.10
N SER A 48 10.50 17.62 0.90
CA SER A 48 11.62 16.79 0.42
C SER A 48 12.89 16.96 1.28
N SER A 49 13.16 18.17 1.77
CA SER A 49 14.34 18.43 2.62
C SER A 49 14.22 17.72 3.96
N GLU A 50 13.05 17.82 4.60
CA GLU A 50 12.79 17.13 5.87
C GLU A 50 12.88 15.61 5.74
N LEU A 51 12.29 15.05 4.67
CA LEU A 51 12.33 13.62 4.45
C LEU A 51 13.75 13.11 4.17
N LYS A 52 14.53 13.83 3.36
CA LYS A 52 15.92 13.50 3.09
C LYS A 52 16.78 13.52 4.36
N GLU A 53 16.62 14.55 5.20
CA GLU A 53 17.31 14.63 6.49
C GLU A 53 16.99 13.41 7.37
N LYS A 54 15.71 13.05 7.50
CA LYS A 54 15.28 11.87 8.25
C LYS A 54 15.85 10.56 7.69
N ILE A 55 15.91 10.41 6.37
CA ILE A 55 16.51 9.23 5.72
C ILE A 55 18.00 9.16 6.03
N GLU A 56 18.74 10.28 5.95
CA GLU A 56 20.17 10.29 6.25
C GLU A 56 20.46 10.04 7.73
N GLU A 57 19.59 10.49 8.64
CA GLU A 57 19.69 10.15 10.06
C GLU A 57 19.42 8.66 10.30
N GLU A 58 18.43 8.09 9.62
CA GLU A 58 18.08 6.67 9.73
C GLU A 58 19.22 5.75 9.24
N LYS A 59 19.87 6.12 8.13
CA LYS A 59 21.05 5.40 7.59
C LYS A 59 22.21 5.27 8.58
N LYS A 60 22.31 6.20 9.55
CA LYS A 60 23.37 6.16 10.57
C LYS A 60 23.12 5.16 11.70
N LYS A 61 21.89 4.63 11.80
CA LYS A 61 21.51 3.66 12.84
C LYS A 61 22.07 2.28 12.55
N HIS A 62 22.43 1.54 13.59
CA HIS A 62 22.92 0.16 13.48
C HIS A 62 21.87 -0.81 12.85
N LYS A 63 20.59 -0.54 13.11
CA LYS A 63 19.45 -1.24 12.47
C LYS A 63 18.61 -0.17 11.80
N SER A 64 18.90 0.09 10.55
CA SER A 64 18.18 1.06 9.74
C SER A 64 16.94 0.42 9.14
N ASP A 65 15.79 1.10 9.27
CA ASP A 65 14.54 0.72 8.62
C ASP A 65 13.94 1.92 7.87
N ILE A 66 14.55 2.23 6.74
CA ILE A 66 14.15 3.37 5.89
C ILE A 66 12.74 3.15 5.33
N GLU A 67 12.37 1.91 5.03
CA GLU A 67 11.05 1.56 4.48
C GLU A 67 9.94 1.96 5.45
N ASP A 68 10.05 1.54 6.70
CA ASP A 68 9.07 1.86 7.75
C ASP A 68 9.08 3.36 8.08
N LEU A 69 10.25 4.00 8.12
CA LEU A 69 10.37 5.44 8.32
C LEU A 69 9.57 6.22 7.27
N ILE A 70 9.72 5.89 5.99
CA ILE A 70 8.99 6.57 4.91
C ILE A 70 7.49 6.27 4.99
N ALA A 71 7.11 5.02 5.24
CA ALA A 71 5.71 4.64 5.41
C ALA A 71 5.05 5.40 6.59
N ILE A 72 5.74 5.55 7.72
CA ILE A 72 5.29 6.37 8.86
C ILE A 72 5.17 7.85 8.46
N TYR A 73 6.14 8.38 7.71
CA TYR A 73 6.12 9.76 7.25
C TYR A 73 4.90 10.04 6.38
N ILE A 74 4.59 9.16 5.43
CA ILE A 74 3.40 9.22 4.57
C ILE A 74 2.11 9.17 5.42
N ARG A 75 2.00 8.21 6.35
CA ARG A 75 0.84 8.11 7.23
C ARG A 75 0.64 9.35 8.09
N ASN A 76 1.72 9.94 8.59
CA ASN A 76 1.65 11.16 9.39
C ASN A 76 1.27 12.40 8.55
N PHE A 77 1.69 12.46 7.30
CA PHE A 77 1.21 13.48 6.35
C PHE A 77 -0.31 13.39 6.21
N PHE A 78 -0.84 12.20 5.94
CA PHE A 78 -2.28 11.99 5.77
C PHE A 78 -3.09 12.25 7.04
N ARG A 79 -2.55 11.97 8.22
CA ARG A 79 -3.22 12.28 9.49
C ARG A 79 -3.41 13.78 9.75
N LYS A 80 -2.61 14.61 9.09
CA LYS A 80 -2.69 16.08 9.16
C LYS A 80 -3.53 16.65 8.02
N ASP A 81 -3.87 15.86 7.02
CA ASP A 81 -4.64 16.29 5.86
C ASP A 81 -6.13 16.31 6.19
N ARG A 82 -6.65 17.55 6.38
CA ARG A 82 -8.07 17.76 6.68
C ARG A 82 -9.01 17.23 5.58
N LEU A 83 -8.56 17.19 4.34
CA LEU A 83 -9.39 16.69 3.24
C LEU A 83 -9.66 15.19 3.38
N ILE A 84 -8.67 14.41 3.75
CA ILE A 84 -8.81 12.97 4.03
C ILE A 84 -9.85 12.74 5.14
N GLU A 85 -9.75 13.49 6.22
CA GLU A 85 -10.70 13.41 7.34
C GLU A 85 -12.12 13.78 6.91
N LEU A 86 -12.29 14.90 6.19
CA LEU A 86 -13.60 15.36 5.69
C LEU A 86 -14.23 14.37 4.72
N GLN A 87 -13.44 13.63 3.95
CA GLN A 87 -13.91 12.59 3.05
C GLN A 87 -14.18 11.25 3.75
N GLY A 88 -13.89 11.14 5.05
CA GLY A 88 -14.15 9.96 5.85
C GLY A 88 -13.15 8.82 5.68
N PHE A 89 -12.00 9.07 5.03
CA PHE A 89 -10.92 8.09 4.97
C PHE A 89 -10.14 8.04 6.28
N LYS A 90 -9.73 6.84 6.64
CA LYS A 90 -8.74 6.58 7.69
C LYS A 90 -7.51 5.96 7.05
N VAL A 91 -6.33 6.52 7.35
CA VAL A 91 -5.05 5.97 6.89
C VAL A 91 -4.29 5.42 8.08
N VAL A 92 -4.03 4.13 8.05
CA VAL A 92 -3.40 3.38 9.14
C VAL A 92 -2.26 2.52 8.61
N GLY A 93 -1.45 1.97 9.52
CA GLY A 93 -0.41 1.00 9.20
C GLY A 93 -0.40 -0.11 10.24
N GLY A 94 0.29 -1.20 9.91
CA GLY A 94 0.33 -2.36 10.79
C GLY A 94 -1.02 -3.08 10.92
N VAL A 95 -1.90 -2.94 9.92
CA VAL A 95 -3.20 -3.64 9.90
C VAL A 95 -2.94 -5.11 9.60
N ASN A 96 -3.41 -5.98 10.50
CA ASN A 96 -3.39 -7.41 10.26
C ASN A 96 -4.32 -7.78 9.10
N ASN A 97 -3.92 -8.77 8.33
CA ASN A 97 -4.85 -9.49 7.48
C ASN A 97 -5.87 -10.23 8.39
N ASP A 98 -7.16 -9.99 8.19
CA ASP A 98 -8.24 -10.56 9.01
C ASP A 98 -8.27 -12.09 9.03
N ILE A 99 -7.57 -12.76 8.11
CA ILE A 99 -7.57 -14.21 7.95
C ILE A 99 -6.30 -14.85 8.53
N SER A 100 -5.19 -14.14 8.58
CA SER A 100 -3.94 -14.66 9.15
C SER A 100 -3.15 -13.57 9.85
N ALA A 101 -2.73 -13.83 11.08
CA ALA A 101 -1.87 -12.92 11.87
C ALA A 101 -0.44 -12.74 11.28
N LYS A 102 -0.20 -13.16 10.03
CA LYS A 102 1.14 -13.27 9.45
C LYS A 102 1.53 -12.14 8.47
N GLY A 103 0.64 -11.20 8.19
CA GLY A 103 0.96 -10.10 7.27
C GLY A 103 0.46 -8.77 7.82
N LEU A 104 1.36 -7.80 7.95
CA LEU A 104 1.03 -6.42 8.28
C LEU A 104 1.19 -5.58 7.03
N TYR A 105 0.14 -4.86 6.65
CA TYR A 105 0.23 -3.87 5.57
C TYR A 105 0.91 -2.60 6.08
N ASP A 106 1.76 -2.02 5.24
CA ASP A 106 2.49 -0.82 5.62
C ASP A 106 1.60 0.44 5.61
N ILE A 107 0.72 0.55 4.61
CA ILE A 107 -0.25 1.64 4.49
C ILE A 107 -1.60 1.07 4.07
N SER A 108 -2.66 1.45 4.78
CA SER A 108 -4.02 1.02 4.48
C SER A 108 -4.97 2.22 4.47
N PHE A 109 -5.77 2.33 3.42
CA PHE A 109 -6.87 3.29 3.31
C PHE A 109 -8.18 2.57 3.57
N LEU A 110 -8.86 3.00 4.61
CA LEU A 110 -10.13 2.46 5.09
C LEU A 110 -11.22 3.52 4.93
N HIS A 111 -12.42 3.10 4.55
CA HIS A 111 -13.57 3.99 4.49
C HIS A 111 -14.85 3.27 4.87
N SER A 112 -15.67 3.86 5.76
CA SER A 112 -16.87 3.20 6.33
C SER A 112 -17.97 2.87 5.34
N TYR A 113 -17.98 3.49 4.16
CA TYR A 113 -18.93 3.22 3.09
C TYR A 113 -18.36 2.38 1.94
N TRP A 114 -17.07 2.13 1.95
CA TRP A 114 -16.43 1.18 1.06
C TRP A 114 -16.32 -0.17 1.77
N ASN A 115 -16.89 -1.21 1.19
CA ASN A 115 -16.83 -2.56 1.78
C ASN A 115 -15.49 -3.28 1.52
N LYS A 116 -14.53 -2.57 0.99
CA LYS A 116 -13.15 -3.01 0.76
C LYS A 116 -12.19 -1.97 1.31
N ASP A 117 -10.98 -2.43 1.60
CA ASP A 117 -9.88 -1.58 2.01
C ASP A 117 -8.80 -1.58 0.93
N PHE A 118 -8.07 -0.49 0.79
CA PHE A 118 -6.94 -0.46 -0.13
C PHE A 118 -5.63 -0.53 0.66
N HIS A 119 -4.96 -1.64 0.51
CA HIS A 119 -3.72 -1.93 1.21
C HIS A 119 -2.52 -1.82 0.28
N PHE A 120 -1.45 -1.25 0.80
CA PHE A 120 -0.16 -1.12 0.12
C PHE A 120 0.94 -1.80 0.94
N GLU A 121 1.75 -2.61 0.25
CA GLU A 121 3.06 -3.04 0.69
C GLU A 121 4.09 -2.03 0.20
N CYS A 122 4.97 -1.60 1.07
CA CYS A 122 6.04 -0.66 0.75
C CYS A 122 7.37 -1.41 0.53
N LYS A 123 8.21 -0.93 -0.38
CA LYS A 123 9.56 -1.45 -0.58
C LYS A 123 10.51 -0.35 -1.01
N ASN A 124 11.69 -0.34 -0.39
CA ASN A 124 12.80 0.48 -0.89
C ASN A 124 13.28 -0.03 -2.24
N LEU A 125 13.68 0.89 -3.09
CA LEU A 125 14.16 0.64 -4.45
C LEU A 125 15.43 1.44 -4.74
N ASP A 126 16.28 0.83 -5.51
CA ASP A 126 17.35 1.43 -6.26
C ASP A 126 17.55 0.61 -7.54
N ASP A 127 18.63 0.80 -8.26
CA ASP A 127 18.92 0.02 -9.46
C ASP A 127 19.62 -1.32 -9.18
N SER A 128 19.83 -1.69 -7.91
CA SER A 128 20.40 -2.96 -7.48
C SER A 128 19.44 -4.12 -7.65
N ASN A 129 19.98 -5.28 -8.00
CA ASN A 129 19.19 -6.50 -8.12
C ASN A 129 18.57 -6.95 -6.77
N ASP A 130 19.21 -6.62 -5.64
CA ASP A 130 18.74 -7.05 -4.33
C ASP A 130 17.39 -6.37 -3.98
N LEU A 131 17.30 -5.04 -4.08
CA LEU A 131 16.05 -4.32 -3.77
C LEU A 131 14.95 -4.60 -4.80
N LEU A 132 15.30 -4.73 -6.09
CA LEU A 132 14.35 -5.13 -7.11
C LEU A 132 13.79 -6.54 -6.87
N ASN A 133 14.61 -7.48 -6.42
CA ASN A 133 14.16 -8.82 -6.02
C ASN A 133 13.24 -8.78 -4.80
N LYS A 134 13.55 -7.97 -3.81
CA LYS A 134 12.69 -7.77 -2.63
C LYS A 134 11.33 -7.16 -3.00
N TYR A 135 11.31 -6.27 -3.97
CA TYR A 135 10.05 -5.69 -4.46
C TYR A 135 9.17 -6.72 -5.18
N VAL A 136 9.74 -7.51 -6.07
CA VAL A 136 8.97 -8.45 -6.91
C VAL A 136 8.62 -9.74 -6.16
N CYS A 137 9.60 -10.48 -5.64
CA CYS A 137 9.28 -11.78 -5.03
C CYS A 137 10.42 -12.49 -4.30
N TYR A 138 11.64 -11.98 -4.27
CA TYR A 138 12.75 -12.81 -3.85
C TYR A 138 13.37 -12.42 -2.51
N ASN A 139 12.86 -13.00 -1.43
CA ASN A 139 13.68 -13.28 -0.26
C ASN A 139 13.78 -14.80 -0.08
N THR A 140 14.88 -15.39 -0.52
CA THR A 140 15.23 -16.74 -0.13
C THR A 140 15.64 -16.74 1.35
N TYR A 141 14.72 -17.03 2.23
CA TYR A 141 15.06 -17.34 3.62
C TYR A 141 15.48 -18.80 3.69
N LYS A 142 16.76 -19.05 4.02
CA LYS A 142 17.14 -20.36 4.55
C LYS A 142 16.54 -20.48 5.94
N LYS A 143 15.57 -21.35 6.13
CA LYS A 143 15.18 -21.76 7.49
C LYS A 143 16.40 -22.36 8.19
N ALA A 144 16.50 -22.14 9.50
CA ALA A 144 17.52 -22.80 10.34
C ALA A 144 17.50 -24.35 10.23
N SER A 145 16.44 -24.94 9.69
CA SER A 145 16.25 -26.38 9.41
C SER A 145 16.67 -26.83 8.01
N GLY A 146 17.25 -25.98 7.21
CA GLY A 146 18.17 -26.41 6.15
C GLY A 146 17.63 -26.59 4.75
N ASN A 147 16.32 -26.65 4.38
CA ASN A 147 15.97 -27.06 3.02
C ASN A 147 14.76 -26.36 2.35
N ASP A 148 14.04 -25.46 3.00
CA ASP A 148 12.89 -24.84 2.36
C ASP A 148 13.15 -23.37 2.05
N ASN A 149 13.31 -23.04 0.79
CA ASN A 149 13.25 -21.67 0.29
C ASN A 149 11.80 -21.18 0.37
N ILE A 150 11.46 -20.38 1.36
CA ILE A 150 10.16 -19.71 1.43
C ILE A 150 10.29 -18.41 0.66
N PHE A 151 9.61 -18.32 -0.48
CA PHE A 151 9.40 -17.07 -1.17
C PHE A 151 8.43 -16.21 -0.35
N ASP A 152 8.92 -15.11 0.21
CA ASP A 152 8.13 -14.21 1.03
C ASP A 152 8.63 -12.77 0.86
N GLY A 153 7.92 -11.98 0.12
CA GLY A 153 8.26 -10.57 -0.06
C GLY A 153 7.47 -9.90 -1.17
N GLY A 154 7.35 -8.58 -1.08
CA GLY A 154 6.81 -7.72 -2.13
C GLY A 154 5.53 -8.24 -2.78
N VAL A 155 5.54 -8.27 -4.10
CA VAL A 155 4.41 -8.70 -4.93
C VAL A 155 3.94 -10.12 -4.59
N LEU A 156 4.85 -11.04 -4.26
CA LEU A 156 4.47 -12.43 -3.96
C LEU A 156 3.56 -12.58 -2.73
N ARG A 157 3.57 -11.63 -1.78
CA ARG A 157 2.67 -11.65 -0.62
C ARG A 157 1.19 -11.60 -0.99
N TYR A 158 0.88 -11.08 -2.17
CA TYR A 158 -0.49 -11.08 -2.69
C TYR A 158 -0.91 -12.44 -3.24
N PHE A 159 0.02 -13.34 -3.55
CA PHE A 159 -0.24 -14.63 -4.15
C PHE A 159 -0.03 -15.83 -3.21
N ASN A 160 0.74 -15.66 -2.14
CA ASN A 160 1.00 -16.72 -1.16
C ASN A 160 -0.04 -16.76 -0.01
N GLY A 161 -1.17 -16.07 -0.16
CA GLY A 161 -2.24 -16.05 0.83
C GLY A 161 -2.01 -15.11 2.02
N LYS A 162 -1.01 -14.21 1.96
CA LYS A 162 -0.78 -13.25 3.06
C LYS A 162 -1.59 -11.99 2.91
N TYR A 163 -1.80 -11.50 1.69
CA TYR A 163 -2.44 -10.21 1.44
C TYR A 163 -3.67 -10.31 0.54
N SER A 164 -4.64 -9.44 0.77
CA SER A 164 -5.83 -9.20 -0.07
C SER A 164 -6.59 -10.47 -0.46
N GLN A 165 -6.73 -11.43 0.46
CA GLN A 165 -7.38 -12.71 0.15
C GLN A 165 -8.82 -12.55 -0.35
N ASN A 166 -9.55 -11.58 0.20
CA ASN A 166 -10.95 -11.33 -0.13
C ASN A 166 -11.14 -10.26 -1.21
N PHE A 167 -10.05 -9.71 -1.75
CA PHE A 167 -10.10 -8.64 -2.74
C PHE A 167 -9.42 -9.08 -4.03
N ASN A 168 -9.86 -8.53 -5.14
CA ASN A 168 -9.27 -8.77 -6.46
C ASN A 168 -8.26 -7.69 -6.86
N PHE A 169 -7.78 -6.91 -5.90
CA PHE A 169 -6.76 -5.90 -6.10
C PHE A 169 -5.89 -5.68 -4.86
N GLY A 170 -4.76 -5.03 -5.06
CA GLY A 170 -3.83 -4.58 -4.03
C GLY A 170 -2.95 -3.45 -4.54
N GLY A 171 -2.00 -2.99 -3.72
CA GLY A 171 -1.09 -1.91 -4.08
C GLY A 171 0.36 -2.16 -3.64
N MET A 172 1.28 -1.70 -4.45
CA MET A 172 2.71 -1.65 -4.15
C MET A 172 3.19 -0.20 -4.18
N LEU A 173 3.88 0.23 -3.13
CA LEU A 173 4.60 1.51 -3.10
C LEU A 173 6.10 1.25 -3.14
N GLY A 174 6.74 1.67 -4.22
CA GLY A 174 8.18 1.64 -4.35
C GLY A 174 8.80 2.97 -3.95
N PHE A 175 9.74 2.97 -3.01
CA PHE A 175 10.48 4.15 -2.56
C PHE A 175 11.87 4.14 -3.20
N ILE A 176 12.03 4.89 -4.28
CA ILE A 176 13.30 5.01 -5.00
C ILE A 176 14.22 5.91 -4.18
N LEU A 177 15.28 5.31 -3.63
CA LEU A 177 16.28 6.01 -2.81
C LEU A 177 17.50 6.43 -3.63
N ASN A 178 17.69 5.83 -4.79
CA ASN A 178 18.72 6.17 -5.77
C ASN A 178 18.34 5.62 -7.14
N GLY A 179 18.56 6.40 -8.19
CA GLY A 179 18.34 6.00 -9.57
C GLY A 179 17.19 6.70 -10.28
N ASP A 180 17.02 6.36 -11.56
CA ASP A 180 15.99 6.92 -12.42
C ASP A 180 14.70 6.10 -12.37
N THR A 181 13.57 6.79 -12.27
CA THR A 181 12.25 6.16 -12.11
C THR A 181 11.86 5.26 -13.28
N LEU A 182 12.14 5.68 -14.53
CA LEU A 182 11.78 4.90 -15.71
C LEU A 182 12.66 3.66 -15.83
N VAL A 183 13.96 3.80 -15.56
CA VAL A 183 14.90 2.67 -15.56
C VAL A 183 14.49 1.63 -14.52
N ILE A 184 14.13 2.06 -13.31
CA ILE A 184 13.69 1.17 -12.23
C ILE A 184 12.35 0.52 -12.58
N LYS A 185 11.39 1.26 -13.14
CA LYS A 185 10.12 0.72 -13.62
C LYS A 185 10.34 -0.38 -14.66
N ASP A 186 11.21 -0.15 -15.63
CA ASP A 186 11.53 -1.14 -16.67
C ASP A 186 12.18 -2.40 -16.09
N LYS A 187 13.10 -2.24 -15.14
CA LYS A 187 13.69 -3.37 -14.40
C LYS A 187 12.65 -4.17 -13.61
N ILE A 188 11.73 -3.49 -12.89
CA ILE A 188 10.63 -4.14 -12.18
C ILE A 188 9.74 -4.92 -13.13
N THR A 189 9.31 -4.29 -14.23
CA THR A 189 8.42 -4.94 -15.21
C THR A 189 9.08 -6.14 -15.88
N SER A 190 10.39 -6.09 -16.14
CA SER A 190 11.16 -7.23 -16.63
C SER A 190 11.20 -8.37 -15.61
N LYS A 191 11.48 -8.06 -14.34
CA LYS A 191 11.48 -9.06 -13.25
C LYS A 191 10.10 -9.69 -13.01
N LEU A 192 9.01 -8.92 -13.12
CA LEU A 192 7.66 -9.46 -13.06
C LEU A 192 7.42 -10.49 -14.18
N LYS A 193 7.84 -10.18 -15.41
CA LYS A 193 7.72 -11.10 -16.53
C LYS A 193 8.58 -12.36 -16.38
N GLU A 194 9.78 -12.24 -15.82
CA GLU A 194 10.68 -13.38 -15.60
C GLU A 194 10.20 -14.31 -14.49
N ASN A 195 9.80 -13.75 -13.34
CA ASN A 195 9.56 -14.51 -12.12
C ASN A 195 8.13 -15.00 -11.97
N LEU A 196 7.14 -14.32 -12.56
CA LEU A 196 5.72 -14.63 -12.39
C LEU A 196 5.06 -15.20 -13.64
N LYS A 197 5.82 -15.48 -14.70
CA LYS A 197 5.28 -16.03 -15.96
C LYS A 197 4.71 -17.44 -15.81
N THR A 198 5.17 -18.19 -14.83
CA THR A 198 4.82 -19.60 -14.64
C THR A 198 4.57 -19.95 -13.17
N SER A 199 4.27 -18.96 -12.35
CA SER A 199 3.95 -19.21 -10.94
C SER A 199 2.52 -19.73 -10.82
N PRO A 200 2.28 -20.94 -10.30
CA PRO A 200 0.92 -21.47 -10.14
C PRO A 200 0.05 -20.63 -9.19
N GLU A 201 0.65 -19.70 -8.46
CA GLU A 201 0.00 -18.89 -7.44
C GLU A 201 -0.27 -17.45 -7.88
N GLY A 202 0.26 -17.01 -9.04
CA GLY A 202 0.14 -15.62 -9.44
C GLY A 202 0.66 -15.32 -10.84
N ASP A 203 0.27 -16.15 -11.82
CA ASP A 203 0.69 -15.99 -13.23
C ASP A 203 0.43 -14.57 -13.73
N LEU A 204 1.48 -13.93 -14.23
CA LEU A 204 1.38 -12.63 -14.86
C LEU A 204 0.64 -12.74 -16.20
N LEU A 205 -0.51 -12.07 -16.30
CA LEU A 205 -1.30 -12.00 -17.53
C LEU A 205 -0.84 -10.85 -18.44
N LYS A 206 -0.71 -9.65 -17.86
CA LYS A 206 -0.27 -8.46 -18.59
C LYS A 206 0.26 -7.38 -17.65
N ILE A 207 1.02 -6.44 -18.22
CA ILE A 207 1.38 -5.16 -17.61
C ILE A 207 0.82 -4.06 -18.50
N SER A 208 0.25 -3.01 -17.90
CA SER A 208 -0.29 -1.86 -18.62
C SER A 208 -0.02 -0.57 -17.85
N ASP A 209 -0.32 0.55 -18.48
CA ASP A 209 -0.42 1.82 -17.77
C ASP A 209 -1.45 1.71 -16.66
N ASN A 210 -1.27 2.50 -15.60
CA ASN A 210 -2.16 2.44 -14.46
C ASN A 210 -3.59 2.85 -14.87
N SER A 211 -4.57 2.05 -14.46
CA SER A 211 -5.98 2.25 -14.82
C SER A 211 -6.65 3.43 -14.11
N ILE A 212 -6.03 3.94 -13.04
CA ILE A 212 -6.55 5.06 -12.24
C ILE A 212 -5.81 6.36 -12.58
N ASP A 213 -4.50 6.28 -12.72
CA ASP A 213 -3.63 7.45 -12.93
C ASP A 213 -2.50 7.11 -13.91
N GLN A 214 -2.38 7.90 -14.98
CA GLN A 214 -1.46 7.65 -16.09
C GLN A 214 -0.16 8.47 -15.97
N ASN A 215 0.48 8.44 -14.82
CA ASN A 215 1.80 9.02 -14.62
C ASN A 215 2.93 8.03 -14.94
N ASN A 216 4.10 8.54 -15.30
CA ASN A 216 5.27 7.72 -15.65
C ASN A 216 5.73 6.80 -14.52
N PHE A 217 5.44 7.16 -13.27
CA PHE A 217 5.80 6.41 -12.06
C PHE A 217 4.67 5.47 -11.57
N THR A 218 3.61 5.30 -12.36
CA THR A 218 2.52 4.37 -12.05
C THR A 218 2.35 3.34 -13.16
N PHE A 219 1.92 2.14 -12.80
CA PHE A 219 1.53 1.08 -13.73
C PHE A 219 0.69 0.02 -13.03
N ASP A 220 0.04 -0.85 -13.80
CA ASP A 220 -0.72 -1.99 -13.29
C ASP A 220 -0.11 -3.31 -13.79
N SER A 221 -0.12 -4.33 -12.92
CA SER A 221 0.11 -5.71 -13.31
C SER A 221 -1.13 -6.56 -13.01
N TYR A 222 -1.50 -7.40 -13.97
CA TYR A 222 -2.65 -8.29 -13.88
C TYR A 222 -2.19 -9.73 -13.79
N HIS A 223 -2.75 -10.47 -12.87
CA HIS A 223 -2.33 -11.82 -12.53
C HIS A 223 -3.52 -12.76 -12.46
N ASN A 224 -3.28 -14.04 -12.74
CA ASN A 224 -4.23 -15.08 -12.40
C ASN A 224 -3.96 -15.55 -10.97
N ARG A 225 -4.90 -15.29 -10.06
CA ARG A 225 -4.82 -15.71 -8.66
C ARG A 225 -6.04 -16.55 -8.31
N PHE A 226 -5.83 -17.82 -7.96
CA PHE A 226 -6.92 -18.75 -7.61
C PHE A 226 -8.04 -18.79 -8.69
N ASN A 227 -7.65 -18.87 -9.96
CA ASN A 227 -8.55 -18.88 -11.12
C ASN A 227 -9.38 -17.60 -11.29
N SER A 228 -8.95 -16.48 -10.74
CA SER A 228 -9.57 -15.17 -10.93
C SER A 228 -8.53 -14.10 -11.23
N GLU A 229 -8.93 -13.08 -11.98
CA GLU A 229 -8.04 -11.94 -12.25
C GLU A 229 -7.83 -11.14 -10.96
N PHE A 230 -6.56 -10.85 -10.68
CA PHE A 230 -6.11 -9.98 -9.61
C PHE A 230 -5.28 -8.85 -10.17
N MET A 231 -5.62 -7.62 -9.81
CA MET A 231 -4.92 -6.42 -10.24
C MET A 231 -4.04 -5.88 -9.13
N LEU A 232 -2.77 -5.63 -9.44
CA LEU A 232 -1.84 -4.97 -8.55
C LEU A 232 -1.48 -3.59 -9.11
N HIS A 233 -1.80 -2.55 -8.34
CA HIS A 233 -1.45 -1.18 -8.67
C HIS A 233 -0.06 -0.86 -8.13
N HIS A 234 0.83 -0.36 -8.97
CA HIS A 234 2.19 0.02 -8.61
C HIS A 234 2.34 1.55 -8.67
N VAL A 235 2.92 2.12 -7.62
CA VAL A 235 3.27 3.54 -7.54
C VAL A 235 4.71 3.66 -7.08
N LEU A 236 5.55 4.39 -7.82
CA LEU A 236 6.97 4.55 -7.56
C LEU A 236 7.27 6.00 -7.17
N PHE A 237 7.58 6.25 -5.91
CA PHE A 237 7.97 7.57 -5.44
C PHE A 237 9.49 7.71 -5.42
N ASN A 238 10.01 8.70 -6.11
CA ASN A 238 11.44 8.97 -6.15
C ASN A 238 11.82 10.02 -5.09
N PHE A 239 12.65 9.57 -4.13
CA PHE A 239 13.19 10.39 -3.03
C PHE A 239 14.71 10.59 -3.14
N SER A 240 15.32 10.27 -4.31
CA SER A 240 16.75 10.41 -4.56
C SER A 240 17.26 11.86 -4.56
#